data_1a78d52389aa6c309fbaa755fdaec3ec
#
_entry.id   1a78d52389aa6c309fbaa755fdaec3ec
#
_cell.length_a   1.000
_cell.length_b   1.000
_cell.length_c   1.000
_cell.angle_alpha   90.00
_cell.angle_beta   90.00
_cell.angle_gamma   90.00
#
_symmetry.space_group_name_H-M   'P 1'
#
loop_
_entity.id
_entity.type
_entity.pdbx_description
1 polymer ?
#
loop_
_entity_poly.entity_id
_entity_poly.type
_entity_poly.pdbx_seq_one_letter_code
_entity_poly.pdbx_strand_id
1 'polypeptide(L)'
;MNKEVLSLLNEQIWLENTASFFYLKLSKLFSENNYFGISNFFLEQSNEEREHMLKIFSYVLEQEGEPIVPNYNFLEDEEYDFNITVLFECSLENERKVTNSINKIVSKCKEVGDYTTENFLQWFVVEQREEENKFKEILDNLKIIGNNSVGLYELNKTLNPPTTSEE
;
A
#
# COMPACT_ATOMS: atom_id res chain seq x y z
N MET A 1 -25.21 -7.58 4.12
CA MET A 1 -24.05 -6.95 4.82
C MET A 1 -24.54 -5.90 5.82
N ASN A 2 -23.91 -5.79 6.99
CA ASN A 2 -24.20 -4.73 7.97
C ASN A 2 -23.81 -3.35 7.40
N LYS A 3 -24.63 -2.31 7.66
CA LYS A 3 -24.40 -0.97 7.08
C LYS A 3 -23.12 -0.29 7.57
N GLU A 4 -22.75 -0.49 8.84
CA GLU A 4 -21.53 0.08 9.40
C GLU A 4 -20.28 -0.61 8.84
N VAL A 5 -20.34 -1.95 8.68
CA VAL A 5 -19.27 -2.72 8.03
C VAL A 5 -19.11 -2.28 6.58
N LEU A 6 -20.21 -2.11 5.83
CA LEU A 6 -20.17 -1.62 4.45
C LEU A 6 -19.53 -0.22 4.35
N SER A 7 -19.87 0.69 5.26
CA SER A 7 -19.27 2.02 5.31
C SER A 7 -17.76 1.95 5.49
N LEU A 8 -17.28 1.12 6.42
CA LEU A 8 -15.86 0.93 6.69
C LEU A 8 -15.12 0.25 5.53
N LEU A 9 -15.76 -0.70 4.84
CA LEU A 9 -15.19 -1.31 3.63
C LEU A 9 -15.07 -0.30 2.48
N ASN A 10 -16.02 0.62 2.34
CA ASN A 10 -15.94 1.70 1.37
C ASN A 10 -14.84 2.72 1.72
N GLU A 11 -14.64 3.02 3.01
CA GLU A 11 -13.48 3.81 3.47
C GLU A 11 -12.17 3.10 3.12
N GLN A 12 -12.11 1.77 3.27
CA GLN A 12 -10.93 0.98 2.93
C GLN A 12 -10.66 0.97 1.42
N ILE A 13 -11.67 0.78 0.57
CA ILE A 13 -11.54 0.90 -0.89
C ILE A 13 -10.89 2.24 -1.28
N TRP A 14 -11.30 3.33 -0.62
CA TRP A 14 -10.72 4.64 -0.85
C TRP A 14 -9.26 4.74 -0.35
N LEU A 15 -8.93 4.14 0.80
CA LEU A 15 -7.56 4.12 1.34
C LEU A 15 -6.60 3.38 0.41
N GLU A 16 -6.95 2.17 -0.04
CA GLU A 16 -6.13 1.39 -0.98
C GLU A 16 -5.92 2.13 -2.31
N ASN A 17 -6.98 2.75 -2.83
CA ASN A 17 -6.86 3.58 -4.03
C ASN A 17 -5.90 4.75 -3.81
N THR A 18 -5.96 5.41 -2.65
CA THR A 18 -5.07 6.53 -2.32
C THR A 18 -3.63 6.05 -2.14
N ALA A 19 -3.41 4.89 -1.52
CA ALA A 19 -2.10 4.27 -1.39
C ALA A 19 -1.49 3.93 -2.76
N SER A 20 -2.29 3.37 -3.67
CA SER A 20 -1.86 3.10 -5.05
C SER A 20 -1.34 4.36 -5.74
N PHE A 21 -2.05 5.47 -5.67
CA PHE A 21 -1.60 6.74 -6.25
C PHE A 21 -0.40 7.35 -5.52
N PHE A 22 -0.33 7.22 -4.20
CA PHE A 22 0.84 7.63 -3.42
C PHE A 22 2.11 6.92 -3.91
N TYR A 23 2.07 5.59 -4.05
CA TYR A 23 3.21 4.83 -4.54
C TYR A 23 3.55 5.11 -6.01
N LEU A 24 2.55 5.40 -6.85
CA LEU A 24 2.80 5.84 -8.22
C LEU A 24 3.55 7.18 -8.26
N LYS A 25 3.21 8.14 -7.39
CA LYS A 25 3.94 9.40 -7.25
C LYS A 25 5.39 9.17 -6.79
N LEU A 26 5.61 8.28 -5.82
CA LEU A 26 6.96 7.92 -5.39
C LEU A 26 7.75 7.26 -6.53
N SER A 27 7.16 6.35 -7.31
CA SER A 27 7.80 5.76 -8.49
C SER A 27 8.30 6.84 -9.45
N LYS A 28 7.45 7.81 -9.80
CA LYS A 28 7.83 8.97 -10.62
C LYS A 28 9.02 9.73 -10.01
N LEU A 29 8.93 10.09 -8.73
CA LEU A 29 9.94 10.89 -8.03
C LEU A 29 11.31 10.19 -7.99
N PHE A 30 11.34 8.89 -7.72
CA PHE A 30 12.57 8.10 -7.75
C PHE A 30 13.15 7.96 -9.16
N SER A 31 12.30 7.83 -10.19
CA SER A 31 12.74 7.81 -11.60
C SER A 31 13.40 9.13 -12.00
N GLU A 32 12.80 10.27 -11.65
CA GLU A 32 13.34 11.61 -11.91
C GLU A 32 14.71 11.85 -11.25
N ASN A 33 14.99 11.13 -10.16
CA ASN A 33 16.26 11.17 -9.43
C ASN A 33 17.21 10.02 -9.78
N ASN A 34 16.96 9.26 -10.87
CA ASN A 34 17.77 8.17 -11.40
C ASN A 34 17.88 6.92 -10.49
N TYR A 35 16.96 6.71 -9.55
CA TYR A 35 16.84 5.50 -8.74
C TYR A 35 15.82 4.54 -9.37
N PHE A 36 16.14 4.00 -10.55
CA PHE A 36 15.21 3.20 -11.36
C PHE A 36 14.75 1.91 -10.68
N GLY A 37 15.62 1.26 -9.89
CA GLY A 37 15.23 0.05 -9.14
C GLY A 37 14.19 0.35 -8.05
N ILE A 38 14.40 1.42 -7.30
CA ILE A 38 13.43 1.88 -6.28
C ILE A 38 12.16 2.40 -6.96
N SER A 39 12.28 3.06 -8.11
CA SER A 39 11.12 3.47 -8.92
C SER A 39 10.26 2.27 -9.30
N ASN A 40 10.85 1.20 -9.81
CA ASN A 40 10.14 -0.04 -10.16
C ASN A 40 9.51 -0.71 -8.94
N PHE A 41 10.20 -0.74 -7.80
CA PHE A 41 9.64 -1.22 -6.54
C PHE A 41 8.34 -0.47 -6.18
N PHE A 42 8.33 0.85 -6.23
CA PHE A 42 7.13 1.63 -5.94
C PHE A 42 6.04 1.50 -7.01
N LEU A 43 6.40 1.24 -8.27
CA LEU A 43 5.42 0.92 -9.29
C LEU A 43 4.70 -0.40 -9.01
N GLU A 44 5.42 -1.41 -8.54
CA GLU A 44 4.85 -2.69 -8.10
C GLU A 44 3.96 -2.49 -6.88
N GLN A 45 4.40 -1.74 -5.87
CA GLN A 45 3.56 -1.40 -4.71
C GLN A 45 2.27 -0.69 -5.14
N SER A 46 2.33 0.24 -6.09
CA SER A 46 1.13 0.88 -6.64
C SER A 46 0.16 -0.12 -7.26
N ASN A 47 0.65 -1.14 -7.96
CA ASN A 47 -0.18 -2.19 -8.54
C ASN A 47 -0.77 -3.11 -7.45
N GLU A 48 0.01 -3.50 -6.44
CA GLU A 48 -0.45 -4.31 -5.30
C GLU A 48 -1.61 -3.62 -4.58
N GLU A 49 -1.50 -2.32 -4.27
CA GLU A 49 -2.58 -1.56 -3.63
C GLU A 49 -3.84 -1.48 -4.50
N ARG A 50 -3.67 -1.38 -5.80
CA ARG A 50 -4.81 -1.45 -6.72
C ARG A 50 -5.50 -2.82 -6.68
N GLU A 51 -4.75 -3.90 -6.57
CA GLU A 51 -5.31 -5.25 -6.43
C GLU A 51 -6.03 -5.41 -5.10
N HIS A 52 -5.49 -4.86 -3.99
CA HIS A 52 -6.15 -4.80 -2.68
C HIS A 52 -7.49 -4.07 -2.76
N MET A 53 -7.53 -2.89 -3.38
CA MET A 53 -8.75 -2.13 -3.62
C MET A 53 -9.78 -2.97 -4.38
N LEU A 54 -9.38 -3.59 -5.50
CA LEU A 54 -10.27 -4.40 -6.34
C LEU A 54 -10.78 -5.65 -5.62
N LYS A 55 -9.97 -6.26 -4.77
CA LYS A 55 -10.35 -7.42 -3.94
C LYS A 55 -11.48 -7.07 -2.97
N ILE A 56 -11.37 -5.93 -2.26
CA ILE A 56 -12.42 -5.45 -1.36
C ILE A 56 -13.66 -5.04 -2.16
N PHE A 57 -13.49 -4.33 -3.27
CA PHE A 57 -14.58 -3.91 -4.14
C PHE A 57 -15.42 -5.10 -4.64
N SER A 58 -14.75 -6.14 -5.14
CA SER A 58 -15.39 -7.37 -5.61
C SER A 58 -16.11 -8.10 -4.48
N TYR A 59 -15.46 -8.21 -3.30
CA TYR A 59 -16.08 -8.81 -2.14
C TYR A 59 -17.38 -8.09 -1.72
N VAL A 60 -17.41 -6.76 -1.72
CA VAL A 60 -18.61 -5.99 -1.40
C VAL A 60 -19.73 -6.31 -2.38
N LEU A 61 -19.43 -6.42 -3.69
CA LEU A 61 -20.43 -6.84 -4.70
C LEU A 61 -20.94 -8.28 -4.47
N GLU A 62 -20.05 -9.22 -4.15
CA GLU A 62 -20.41 -10.62 -3.84
C GLU A 62 -21.35 -10.73 -2.62
N GLN A 63 -21.21 -9.80 -1.68
CA GLN A 63 -22.07 -9.72 -0.49
C GLN A 63 -23.34 -8.86 -0.73
N GLU A 64 -23.70 -8.60 -1.97
CA GLU A 64 -24.85 -7.77 -2.37
C GLU A 64 -24.83 -6.36 -1.75
N GLY A 65 -23.61 -5.84 -1.48
CA GLY A 65 -23.37 -4.47 -1.02
C GLY A 65 -23.22 -3.50 -2.19
N GLU A 66 -23.15 -2.21 -1.87
CA GLU A 66 -22.91 -1.15 -2.86
C GLU A 66 -21.51 -0.55 -2.65
N PRO A 67 -20.47 -1.02 -3.40
CA PRO A 67 -19.16 -0.41 -3.29
C PRO A 67 -19.15 0.96 -3.97
N ILE A 68 -18.46 1.91 -3.34
CA ILE A 68 -18.27 3.25 -3.88
C ILE A 68 -17.02 3.28 -4.74
N VAL A 69 -17.16 3.70 -6.01
CA VAL A 69 -16.01 3.92 -6.88
C VAL A 69 -15.27 5.18 -6.41
N PRO A 70 -13.98 5.10 -6.04
CA PRO A 70 -13.22 6.26 -5.62
C PRO A 70 -13.20 7.34 -6.70
N ASN A 71 -13.50 8.58 -6.31
CA ASN A 71 -13.39 9.74 -7.19
C ASN A 71 -12.05 10.42 -6.93
N TYR A 72 -11.29 10.69 -7.98
CA TYR A 72 -9.98 11.32 -7.91
C TYR A 72 -10.03 12.75 -8.47
N ASN A 73 -9.54 13.71 -7.68
CA ASN A 73 -9.40 15.09 -8.13
C ASN A 73 -7.98 15.31 -8.69
N PHE A 74 -7.84 15.44 -10.00
CA PHE A 74 -6.54 15.54 -10.70
C PHE A 74 -5.81 16.87 -10.47
N LEU A 75 -6.35 17.80 -9.71
CA LEU A 75 -5.85 19.17 -9.64
C LEU A 75 -4.88 19.44 -8.49
N GLU A 76 -4.64 18.46 -7.60
CA GLU A 76 -3.74 18.62 -6.46
C GLU A 76 -2.64 17.56 -6.53
N ASP A 77 -1.50 17.94 -7.12
CA ASP A 77 -0.29 17.13 -7.04
C ASP A 77 0.50 17.58 -5.80
N GLU A 78 0.48 16.77 -4.74
CA GLU A 78 1.34 17.02 -3.58
C GLU A 78 2.80 16.85 -4.00
N GLU A 79 3.61 17.88 -3.83
CA GLU A 79 5.05 17.81 -4.06
C GLU A 79 5.72 17.25 -2.80
N TYR A 80 6.60 16.27 -3.00
CA TYR A 80 7.43 15.69 -1.94
C TYR A 80 8.89 16.10 -2.14
N ASP A 81 9.53 16.56 -1.08
CA ASP A 81 10.98 16.76 -1.08
C ASP A 81 11.70 15.41 -1.23
N PHE A 82 12.69 15.35 -2.13
CA PHE A 82 13.43 14.11 -2.35
C PHE A 82 14.40 13.81 -1.22
N ASN A 83 13.97 12.93 -0.32
CA ASN A 83 14.80 12.33 0.73
C ASN A 83 14.42 10.85 0.86
N ILE A 84 15.33 9.96 0.47
CA ILE A 84 15.08 8.52 0.38
C ILE A 84 14.54 7.97 1.71
N THR A 85 15.21 8.26 2.82
CA THR A 85 14.80 7.75 4.14
C THR A 85 13.41 8.25 4.53
N VAL A 86 13.16 9.55 4.37
CA VAL A 86 11.86 10.16 4.72
C VAL A 86 10.73 9.57 3.86
N LEU A 87 10.96 9.33 2.57
CA LEU A 87 9.96 8.74 1.68
C LEU A 87 9.61 7.30 2.08
N PHE A 88 10.58 6.50 2.50
CA PHE A 88 10.32 5.16 3.05
C PHE A 88 9.67 5.21 4.45
N GLU A 89 9.97 6.21 5.29
CA GLU A 89 9.27 6.44 6.56
C GLU A 89 7.79 6.81 6.32
N CYS A 90 7.50 7.68 5.35
CA CYS A 90 6.14 8.01 4.94
C CYS A 90 5.39 6.78 4.42
N SER A 91 6.08 5.90 3.67
CA SER A 91 5.50 4.64 3.18
C SER A 91 5.12 3.71 4.33
N LEU A 92 6.02 3.50 5.30
CA LEU A 92 5.71 2.70 6.50
C LEU A 92 4.54 3.28 7.30
N GLU A 93 4.46 4.60 7.43
CA GLU A 93 3.34 5.24 8.12
C GLU A 93 2.02 5.06 7.34
N ASN A 94 2.06 5.05 6.01
CA ASN A 94 0.90 4.73 5.18
C ASN A 94 0.40 3.31 5.44
N GLU A 95 1.30 2.31 5.45
CA GLU A 95 0.93 0.92 5.76
C GLU A 95 0.32 0.77 7.16
N ARG A 96 0.84 1.49 8.15
CA ARG A 96 0.27 1.49 9.51
C ARG A 96 -1.15 2.05 9.55
N LYS A 97 -1.46 3.05 8.71
CA LYS A 97 -2.84 3.58 8.61
C LYS A 97 -3.77 2.54 8.01
N VAL A 98 -3.33 1.83 6.97
CA VAL A 98 -4.08 0.72 6.36
C VAL A 98 -4.28 -0.40 7.38
N THR A 99 -3.23 -0.84 8.09
CA THR A 99 -3.31 -1.84 9.17
C THR A 99 -4.35 -1.45 10.23
N ASN A 100 -4.32 -0.21 10.71
CA ASN A 100 -5.27 0.29 11.70
C ASN A 100 -6.71 0.28 11.18
N SER A 101 -6.90 0.64 9.92
CA SER A 101 -8.22 0.61 9.27
C SER A 101 -8.76 -0.82 9.16
N ILE A 102 -7.96 -1.78 8.67
CA ILE A 102 -8.33 -3.20 8.60
C ILE A 102 -8.71 -3.72 10.00
N ASN A 103 -7.90 -3.46 11.02
CA ASN A 103 -8.18 -3.89 12.40
C ASN A 103 -9.49 -3.29 12.95
N LYS A 104 -9.82 -2.04 12.59
CA LYS A 104 -11.10 -1.40 12.94
C LYS A 104 -12.28 -2.14 12.31
N ILE A 105 -12.16 -2.54 11.03
CA ILE A 105 -13.21 -3.29 10.33
C ILE A 105 -13.39 -4.67 10.97
N VAL A 106 -12.30 -5.40 11.22
CA VAL A 106 -12.32 -6.71 11.89
C VAL A 106 -13.01 -6.62 13.27
N SER A 107 -12.68 -5.59 14.05
CA SER A 107 -13.31 -5.36 15.36
C SER A 107 -14.82 -5.10 15.23
N LYS A 108 -15.24 -4.32 14.22
CA LYS A 108 -16.66 -4.07 13.95
C LYS A 108 -17.36 -5.35 13.50
N CYS A 109 -16.77 -6.17 12.66
CA CYS A 109 -17.33 -7.45 12.23
C CYS A 109 -17.63 -8.36 13.43
N LYS A 110 -16.70 -8.46 14.38
CA LYS A 110 -16.90 -9.23 15.63
C LYS A 110 -18.05 -8.66 16.48
N GLU A 111 -18.11 -7.34 16.62
CA GLU A 111 -19.19 -6.67 17.38
C GLU A 111 -20.57 -6.99 16.82
N VAL A 112 -20.73 -7.00 15.50
CA VAL A 112 -22.04 -7.21 14.85
C VAL A 112 -22.30 -8.66 14.43
N GLY A 113 -21.36 -9.58 14.67
CA GLY A 113 -21.47 -10.99 14.31
C GLY A 113 -21.33 -11.29 12.81
N ASP A 114 -20.66 -10.42 12.05
CA ASP A 114 -20.38 -10.62 10.61
C ASP A 114 -19.10 -11.44 10.42
N TYR A 115 -19.18 -12.73 10.73
CA TYR A 115 -18.05 -13.66 10.65
C TYR A 115 -17.59 -13.91 9.21
N THR A 116 -18.43 -13.71 8.21
CA THR A 116 -18.07 -13.86 6.80
C THR A 116 -17.10 -12.77 6.39
N THR A 117 -17.41 -11.52 6.71
CA THR A 117 -16.52 -10.38 6.43
C THR A 117 -15.25 -10.45 7.30
N GLU A 118 -15.37 -10.86 8.57
CA GLU A 118 -14.19 -11.07 9.42
C GLU A 118 -13.23 -12.09 8.81
N ASN A 119 -13.74 -13.23 8.33
CA ASN A 119 -12.91 -14.27 7.70
C ASN A 119 -12.25 -13.77 6.40
N PHE A 120 -12.97 -13.03 5.57
CA PHE A 120 -12.43 -12.41 4.36
C PHE A 120 -11.25 -11.48 4.70
N LEU A 121 -11.37 -10.69 5.76
CA LEU A 121 -10.35 -9.73 6.17
C LEU A 121 -9.09 -10.37 6.79
N GLN A 122 -9.12 -11.65 7.18
CA GLN A 122 -7.92 -12.31 7.74
C GLN A 122 -6.75 -12.34 6.75
N TRP A 123 -7.03 -12.43 5.45
CA TRP A 123 -6.00 -12.29 4.43
C TRP A 123 -5.31 -10.92 4.53
N PHE A 124 -6.07 -9.84 4.62
CA PHE A 124 -5.51 -8.48 4.77
C PHE A 124 -4.73 -8.29 6.08
N VAL A 125 -5.15 -8.94 7.17
CA VAL A 125 -4.41 -8.90 8.45
C VAL A 125 -3.02 -9.51 8.31
N VAL A 126 -2.89 -10.60 7.53
CA VAL A 126 -1.58 -11.22 7.24
C VAL A 126 -0.77 -10.33 6.31
N GLU A 127 -1.38 -9.87 5.21
CA GLU A 127 -0.76 -9.02 4.20
C GLU A 127 -0.16 -7.76 4.82
N GLN A 128 -0.93 -7.02 5.62
CA GLN A 128 -0.44 -5.80 6.27
C GLN A 128 0.77 -6.01 7.16
N ARG A 129 0.89 -7.18 7.80
CA ARG A 129 2.10 -7.53 8.55
C ARG A 129 3.31 -7.69 7.62
N GLU A 130 3.11 -8.24 6.44
CA GLU A 130 4.17 -8.42 5.44
C GLU A 130 4.57 -7.07 4.85
N GLU A 131 3.61 -6.20 4.50
CA GLU A 131 3.85 -4.85 4.01
C GLU A 131 4.64 -3.99 5.01
N GLU A 132 4.20 -3.93 6.28
CA GLU A 132 4.96 -3.21 7.29
C GLU A 132 6.39 -3.75 7.48
N ASN A 133 6.58 -5.07 7.44
CA ASN A 133 7.90 -5.68 7.59
C ASN A 133 8.80 -5.34 6.39
N LYS A 134 8.28 -5.36 5.16
CA LYS A 134 8.97 -4.96 3.94
C LYS A 134 9.60 -3.56 4.09
N PHE A 135 8.81 -2.57 4.50
CA PHE A 135 9.31 -1.21 4.70
C PHE A 135 10.25 -1.07 5.91
N LYS A 136 10.03 -1.81 7.01
CA LYS A 136 10.93 -1.84 8.17
C LYS A 136 12.32 -2.36 7.78
N GLU A 137 12.40 -3.45 7.03
CA GLU A 137 13.66 -4.02 6.54
C GLU A 137 14.44 -3.05 5.65
N ILE A 138 13.75 -2.35 4.75
CA ILE A 138 14.37 -1.33 3.90
C ILE A 138 14.91 -0.17 4.76
N LEU A 139 14.14 0.31 5.73
CA LEU A 139 14.57 1.38 6.63
C LEU A 139 15.76 0.96 7.51
N ASP A 140 15.82 -0.30 7.96
CA ASP A 140 16.96 -0.82 8.72
C ASP A 140 18.21 -0.90 7.84
N ASN A 141 18.07 -1.30 6.57
CA ASN A 141 19.16 -1.24 5.59
C ASN A 141 19.63 0.20 5.34
N LEU A 142 18.71 1.15 5.19
CA LEU A 142 19.04 2.56 5.03
C LEU A 142 19.81 3.15 6.22
N LYS A 143 19.49 2.73 7.46
CA LYS A 143 20.24 3.11 8.66
C LYS A 143 21.69 2.60 8.60
N ILE A 144 21.91 1.37 8.14
CA ILE A 144 23.26 0.78 7.98
C ILE A 144 24.03 1.49 6.88
N ILE A 145 23.39 1.78 5.77
CA ILE A 145 23.98 2.44 4.59
C ILE A 145 24.37 3.89 4.91
N GLY A 146 23.52 4.61 5.63
CA GLY A 146 23.68 6.05 5.86
C GLY A 146 23.74 6.81 4.52
N ASN A 147 24.72 7.72 4.39
CA ASN A 147 24.93 8.53 3.17
C ASN A 147 25.92 7.89 2.17
N ASN A 148 26.15 6.58 2.26
CA ASN A 148 27.09 5.90 1.39
C ASN A 148 26.48 5.67 -0.01
N SER A 149 27.00 6.33 -1.03
CA SER A 149 26.49 6.25 -2.40
C SER A 149 26.56 4.83 -3.01
N VAL A 150 27.57 4.04 -2.65
CA VAL A 150 27.70 2.64 -3.11
C VAL A 150 26.61 1.79 -2.46
N GLY A 151 26.37 1.98 -1.16
CA GLY A 151 25.28 1.27 -0.47
C GLY A 151 23.89 1.62 -1.02
N LEU A 152 23.65 2.90 -1.35
CA LEU A 152 22.40 3.33 -1.99
C LEU A 152 22.24 2.74 -3.40
N TYR A 153 23.33 2.66 -4.15
CA TYR A 153 23.34 2.02 -5.47
C TYR A 153 23.00 0.52 -5.39
N GLU A 154 23.59 -0.20 -4.43
CA GLU A 154 23.29 -1.62 -4.22
C GLU A 154 21.85 -1.83 -3.74
N LEU A 155 21.34 -1.01 -2.83
CA LEU A 155 19.94 -1.04 -2.42
C LEU A 155 19.01 -0.84 -3.63
N ASN A 156 19.30 0.16 -4.47
CA ASN A 156 18.53 0.41 -5.68
C ASN A 156 18.52 -0.80 -6.64
N LYS A 157 19.63 -1.51 -6.77
CA LYS A 157 19.68 -2.76 -7.56
C LYS A 157 18.87 -3.89 -6.93
N THR A 158 18.95 -4.04 -5.61
CA THR A 158 18.28 -5.11 -4.87
C THR A 158 16.77 -4.98 -4.93
N LEU A 159 16.26 -3.75 -4.90
CA LEU A 159 14.82 -3.46 -4.98
C LEU A 159 14.25 -3.51 -6.41
N ASN A 160 15.11 -3.69 -7.41
CA ASN A 160 14.67 -3.95 -8.79
C ASN A 160 14.57 -5.47 -8.98
N PRO A 161 13.37 -6.09 -8.87
CA PRO A 161 13.26 -7.53 -9.09
C PRO A 161 13.71 -7.86 -10.51
N PRO A 162 14.34 -9.02 -10.71
CA PRO A 162 14.69 -9.46 -12.05
C PRO A 162 13.40 -9.55 -12.87
N THR A 163 13.34 -8.81 -13.97
CA THR A 163 12.32 -9.05 -14.99
C THR A 163 12.39 -10.52 -15.35
N THR A 164 11.39 -11.29 -14.93
CA THR A 164 11.18 -12.62 -15.50
C THR A 164 10.86 -12.36 -16.96
N SER A 165 11.89 -12.45 -17.81
CA SER A 165 11.71 -12.54 -19.25
C SER A 165 10.89 -13.81 -19.48
N GLU A 166 9.60 -13.64 -19.72
CA GLU A 166 8.82 -14.68 -20.36
C GLU A 166 9.46 -14.93 -21.73
N GLU A 167 10.09 -16.10 -21.86
CA GLU A 167 10.47 -16.68 -23.16
C GLU A 167 9.22 -17.26 -23.84
#